data_3c2cf2dab60f67aa0ea4d51cc2322b40
#
_entry.id   3c2cf2dab60f67aa0ea4d51cc2322b40
#
_cell.length_a   1.000
_cell.length_b   1.000
_cell.length_c   1.000
_cell.angle_alpha   90.00
_cell.angle_beta   90.00
_cell.angle_gamma   90.00
#
_symmetry.space_group_name_H-M   'P 1'
#
loop_
_entity.id
_entity.type
_entity.pdbx_description
1 polymer ?
#
loop_
_entity_poly.entity_id
_entity_poly.type
_entity_poly.pdbx_seq_one_letter_code
_entity_poly.pdbx_strand_id
1 'polypeptide(L)'
;MKFILYNIRYGTGKFLNQPLKHMRGYLSKSEEQTIKIGQFLTPYDADVVGLVEVDLGSYRVNKKNQAELLGQVLNSKHIYKHKYEDNLKMMKVPILKRQGNAFLSKLDSEEKFHYFKKGMKKLVIELETESFVIFLVH
;
A
#
# COMPACT_ATOMS: atom_id res chain seq x y z
N MET A 1 -5.52 6.23 20.46
CA MET A 1 -5.16 5.62 19.17
C MET A 1 -4.89 6.70 18.13
N LYS A 2 -3.79 6.57 17.38
CA LYS A 2 -3.45 7.44 16.25
C LYS A 2 -3.47 6.62 14.97
N PHE A 3 -4.36 6.98 14.06
CA PHE A 3 -4.52 6.35 12.75
C PHE A 3 -4.10 7.31 11.64
N ILE A 4 -3.31 6.82 10.69
CA ILE A 4 -2.95 7.56 9.48
C ILE A 4 -3.44 6.79 8.26
N LEU A 5 -4.14 7.48 7.34
CA LEU A 5 -4.46 6.95 6.01
C LEU A 5 -3.61 7.70 4.98
N TYR A 6 -2.87 6.96 4.15
CA TYR A 6 -1.99 7.57 3.17
C TYR A 6 -2.01 6.85 1.81
N ASN A 7 -2.30 7.60 0.75
CA ASN A 7 -2.14 7.11 -0.62
C ASN A 7 -0.69 7.34 -1.06
N ILE A 8 0.11 6.27 -1.12
CA ILE A 8 1.53 6.34 -1.46
C ILE A 8 1.82 6.33 -2.96
N ARG A 9 0.78 6.16 -3.81
CA ARG A 9 0.88 6.15 -5.28
C ARG A 9 2.03 5.27 -5.77
N TYR A 10 2.20 4.10 -5.19
CA TYR A 10 3.29 3.15 -5.51
C TYR A 10 4.71 3.75 -5.33
N GLY A 11 4.87 4.81 -4.52
CA GLY A 11 6.12 5.52 -4.35
C GLY A 11 6.60 6.27 -5.62
N THR A 12 5.70 6.54 -6.58
CA THR A 12 6.08 7.12 -7.90
C THR A 12 6.11 8.65 -7.92
N GLY A 13 5.97 9.30 -6.77
CA GLY A 13 5.86 10.74 -6.64
C GLY A 13 7.18 11.49 -6.84
N LYS A 14 7.59 11.73 -8.08
CA LYS A 14 8.43 12.89 -8.41
C LYS A 14 7.54 13.97 -9.01
N PHE A 15 7.26 14.98 -8.21
CA PHE A 15 6.61 16.20 -8.67
C PHE A 15 7.54 16.95 -9.59
N LEU A 16 7.20 17.04 -10.85
CA LEU A 16 7.75 18.06 -11.74
C LEU A 16 6.65 18.54 -12.65
N ASN A 17 6.50 19.84 -12.76
CA ASN A 17 5.53 20.62 -13.53
C ASN A 17 5.52 20.33 -15.04
N GLN A 18 5.51 19.06 -15.46
CA GLN A 18 5.51 18.68 -16.86
C GLN A 18 4.51 17.54 -17.12
N PRO A 19 3.48 17.77 -17.95
CA PRO A 19 2.37 16.83 -18.17
C PRO A 19 2.77 15.47 -18.75
N LEU A 20 3.84 15.38 -19.54
CA LEU A 20 4.32 14.14 -20.14
C LEU A 20 5.16 13.24 -19.18
N LYS A 21 5.57 13.75 -18.02
CA LYS A 21 6.38 12.99 -17.05
C LYS A 21 5.57 12.13 -16.09
N HIS A 22 4.24 12.27 -16.04
CA HIS A 22 3.39 11.44 -15.18
C HIS A 22 3.48 9.95 -15.50
N MET A 23 3.53 9.56 -16.77
CA MET A 23 3.68 8.15 -17.14
C MET A 23 5.09 7.60 -16.87
N ARG A 24 6.14 8.41 -17.10
CA ARG A 24 7.52 7.99 -16.78
C ARG A 24 7.75 7.83 -15.28
N GLY A 25 7.18 8.71 -14.45
CA GLY A 25 7.22 8.57 -13.00
C GLY A 25 6.59 7.26 -12.50
N TYR A 26 5.48 6.85 -13.13
CA TYR A 26 4.77 5.61 -12.78
C TYR A 26 5.60 4.34 -13.06
N LEU A 27 6.54 4.40 -14.00
CA LEU A 27 7.44 3.29 -14.35
C LEU A 27 8.83 3.39 -13.69
N SER A 28 9.13 4.46 -12.94
CA SER A 28 10.42 4.67 -12.30
C SER A 28 10.64 3.81 -11.06
N LYS A 29 11.91 3.60 -10.71
CA LYS A 29 12.25 2.94 -9.43
C LYS A 29 11.77 3.77 -8.25
N SER A 30 11.15 3.13 -7.27
CA SER A 30 10.47 3.78 -6.14
C SER A 30 10.90 3.25 -4.75
N GLU A 31 11.92 2.40 -4.68
CA GLU A 31 12.41 1.87 -3.40
C GLU A 31 12.90 2.97 -2.45
N GLU A 32 13.78 3.85 -2.94
CA GLU A 32 14.30 4.98 -2.17
C GLU A 32 13.17 5.91 -1.69
N GLN A 33 12.19 6.16 -2.57
CA GLN A 33 11.04 6.99 -2.22
C GLN A 33 10.17 6.31 -1.14
N THR A 34 10.06 4.99 -1.17
CA THR A 34 9.36 4.22 -0.12
C THR A 34 10.01 4.41 1.24
N ILE A 35 11.35 4.34 1.30
CA ILE A 35 12.10 4.58 2.54
C ILE A 35 11.88 6.01 3.06
N LYS A 36 11.92 7.02 2.18
CA LYS A 36 11.62 8.43 2.54
C LYS A 36 10.21 8.62 3.08
N ILE A 37 9.22 7.90 2.52
CA ILE A 37 7.85 7.89 3.06
C ILE A 37 7.85 7.32 4.48
N GLY A 38 8.54 6.22 4.73
CA GLY A 38 8.68 5.65 6.07
C GLY A 38 9.31 6.62 7.06
N GLN A 39 10.42 7.26 6.68
CA GLN A 39 11.09 8.27 7.49
C GLN A 39 10.19 9.48 7.79
N PHE A 40 9.38 9.92 6.82
CA PHE A 40 8.40 10.98 7.00
C PHE A 40 7.30 10.58 8.00
N LEU A 41 6.86 9.32 7.99
CA LEU A 41 5.81 8.83 8.88
C LEU A 41 6.31 8.54 10.31
N THR A 42 7.59 8.25 10.49
CA THR A 42 8.19 7.86 11.80
C THR A 42 7.88 8.86 12.93
N PRO A 43 8.01 10.19 12.76
CA PRO A 43 7.76 11.16 13.86
C PRO A 43 6.31 11.18 14.34
N TYR A 44 5.36 10.71 13.54
CA TYR A 44 3.95 10.68 13.92
C TYR A 44 3.64 9.57 14.93
N ASP A 45 4.47 8.55 15.01
CA ASP A 45 4.31 7.41 15.93
C ASP A 45 2.86 6.88 15.95
N ALA A 46 2.37 6.54 14.76
CA ALA A 46 1.01 6.05 14.60
C ALA A 46 0.87 4.61 15.09
N ASP A 47 -0.25 4.29 15.72
CA ASP A 47 -0.61 2.94 16.13
C ASP A 47 -0.96 2.07 14.91
N VAL A 48 -1.66 2.67 13.92
CA VAL A 48 -2.04 2.02 12.68
C VAL A 48 -1.87 2.97 11.51
N VAL A 49 -1.31 2.47 10.39
CA VAL A 49 -1.20 3.19 9.12
C VAL A 49 -1.90 2.39 8.03
N GLY A 50 -2.96 2.95 7.44
CA GLY A 50 -3.61 2.42 6.24
C GLY A 50 -2.92 2.97 4.98
N LEU A 51 -2.49 2.08 4.10
CA LEU A 51 -1.79 2.42 2.86
C LEU A 51 -2.59 1.97 1.65
N VAL A 52 -2.90 2.90 0.75
CA VAL A 52 -3.49 2.58 -0.55
C VAL A 52 -2.49 2.84 -1.67
N GLU A 53 -2.66 2.13 -2.79
CA GLU A 53 -1.75 2.15 -3.93
C GLU A 53 -0.32 1.70 -3.56
N VAL A 54 -0.23 0.54 -2.93
CA VAL A 54 1.03 -0.12 -2.54
C VAL A 54 1.54 -1.01 -3.66
N ASP A 55 2.84 -1.00 -3.91
CA ASP A 55 3.52 -1.95 -4.80
C ASP A 55 4.03 -3.16 -4.00
N LEU A 56 3.51 -4.32 -4.30
CA LEU A 56 3.78 -5.57 -3.61
C LEU A 56 4.85 -6.42 -4.32
N GLY A 57 5.87 -5.78 -4.86
CA GLY A 57 7.05 -6.44 -5.42
C GLY A 57 7.16 -6.42 -6.94
N SER A 58 6.80 -5.32 -7.59
CA SER A 58 7.14 -5.12 -9.01
C SER A 58 8.62 -4.74 -9.20
N TYR A 59 9.05 -4.63 -10.46
CA TYR A 59 10.40 -4.17 -10.79
C TYR A 59 10.69 -2.74 -10.28
N ARG A 60 9.67 -1.91 -10.04
CA ARG A 60 9.82 -0.54 -9.54
C ARG A 60 10.46 -0.48 -8.15
N VAL A 61 10.21 -1.47 -7.35
CA VAL A 61 10.73 -1.62 -5.99
C VAL A 61 11.78 -2.74 -5.88
N ASN A 62 12.49 -3.04 -6.98
CA ASN A 62 13.48 -4.11 -7.04
C ASN A 62 12.92 -5.47 -6.55
N LYS A 63 11.65 -5.78 -6.86
CA LYS A 63 10.91 -6.95 -6.39
C LYS A 63 10.68 -7.03 -4.87
N LYS A 64 10.98 -5.96 -4.11
CA LYS A 64 10.66 -5.84 -2.70
C LYS A 64 9.21 -5.37 -2.52
N ASN A 65 8.61 -5.71 -1.39
CA ASN A 65 7.26 -5.29 -1.05
C ASN A 65 7.29 -3.96 -0.27
N GLN A 66 6.59 -2.93 -0.74
CA GLN A 66 6.55 -1.64 -0.04
C GLN A 66 5.94 -1.72 1.35
N ALA A 67 4.93 -2.59 1.57
CA ALA A 67 4.34 -2.77 2.89
C ALA A 67 5.37 -3.36 3.88
N GLU A 68 6.18 -4.34 3.44
CA GLU A 68 7.25 -4.92 4.26
C GLU A 68 8.35 -3.89 4.56
N LEU A 69 8.81 -3.13 3.54
CA LEU A 69 9.81 -2.09 3.73
C LEU A 69 9.35 -1.03 4.72
N LEU A 70 8.11 -0.55 4.59
CA LEU A 70 7.53 0.43 5.51
C LEU A 70 7.29 -0.15 6.90
N GLY A 71 6.86 -1.40 7.00
CA GLY A 71 6.72 -2.11 8.27
C GLY A 71 8.05 -2.20 9.04
N GLN A 72 9.16 -2.48 8.34
CA GLN A 72 10.50 -2.47 8.93
C GLN A 72 10.90 -1.08 9.43
N VAL A 73 10.71 -0.02 8.62
CA VAL A 73 11.04 1.36 9.00
C VAL A 73 10.22 1.84 10.20
N LEU A 74 8.93 1.48 10.27
CA LEU A 74 8.01 1.93 11.32
C LEU A 74 7.92 0.95 12.50
N ASN A 75 8.70 -0.13 12.50
CA ASN A 75 8.66 -1.20 13.50
C ASN A 75 7.22 -1.68 13.77
N SER A 76 6.52 -2.06 12.71
CA SER A 76 5.11 -2.47 12.74
C SER A 76 4.87 -3.76 11.95
N LYS A 77 3.89 -4.56 12.38
CA LYS A 77 3.36 -5.69 11.61
C LYS A 77 2.78 -5.15 10.30
N HIS A 78 3.02 -5.83 9.20
CA HIS A 78 2.48 -5.47 7.90
C HIS A 78 1.45 -6.51 7.43
N ILE A 79 0.33 -6.03 6.97
CA ILE A 79 -0.81 -6.80 6.46
C ILE A 79 -1.13 -6.24 5.08
N TYR A 80 -1.14 -7.07 4.05
CA TYR A 80 -1.38 -6.59 2.70
C TYR A 80 -2.15 -7.59 1.83
N LYS A 81 -2.79 -7.09 0.78
CA LYS A 81 -3.51 -7.91 -0.19
C LYS A 81 -3.44 -7.30 -1.59
N HIS A 82 -3.32 -8.15 -2.61
CA HIS A 82 -3.36 -7.72 -4.00
C HIS A 82 -4.78 -7.30 -4.41
N LYS A 83 -4.88 -6.21 -5.20
CA LYS A 83 -6.18 -5.65 -5.63
C LYS A 83 -6.93 -6.52 -6.63
N TYR A 84 -6.22 -7.26 -7.45
CA TYR A 84 -6.75 -7.89 -8.66
C TYR A 84 -6.65 -9.42 -8.65
N GLU A 85 -6.56 -10.05 -7.49
CA GLU A 85 -6.47 -11.51 -7.39
C GLU A 85 -7.66 -12.24 -8.05
N ASP A 86 -8.85 -11.63 -8.02
CA ASP A 86 -10.06 -12.16 -8.64
C ASP A 86 -10.20 -11.82 -10.14
N ASN A 87 -9.23 -11.09 -10.73
CA ASN A 87 -9.27 -10.62 -12.11
C ASN A 87 -8.13 -11.19 -12.95
N LEU A 88 -8.37 -12.32 -13.63
CA LEU A 88 -7.40 -13.02 -14.46
C LEU A 88 -6.76 -12.16 -15.56
N LYS A 89 -7.48 -11.18 -16.12
CA LYS A 89 -6.93 -10.26 -17.14
C LYS A 89 -5.91 -9.30 -16.54
N MET A 90 -6.22 -8.71 -15.39
CA MET A 90 -5.32 -7.79 -14.70
C MET A 90 -4.09 -8.50 -14.13
N MET A 91 -4.23 -9.75 -13.71
CA MET A 91 -3.13 -10.59 -13.23
C MET A 91 -2.09 -10.93 -14.32
N LYS A 92 -2.44 -10.80 -15.60
CA LYS A 92 -1.48 -10.97 -16.72
C LYS A 92 -0.57 -9.75 -16.91
N VAL A 93 -0.93 -8.58 -16.39
CA VAL A 93 -0.13 -7.36 -16.53
C VAL A 93 0.89 -7.26 -15.39
N PRO A 94 2.20 -7.27 -15.67
CA PRO A 94 3.26 -7.43 -14.65
C PRO A 94 3.20 -6.41 -13.50
N ILE A 95 2.82 -5.16 -13.79
CA ILE A 95 2.71 -4.11 -12.77
C ILE A 95 1.38 -4.23 -12.00
N LEU A 96 0.28 -4.44 -12.71
CA LEU A 96 -1.06 -4.47 -12.09
C LEU A 96 -1.21 -5.64 -11.11
N LYS A 97 -0.68 -6.81 -11.45
CA LYS A 97 -0.70 -7.98 -10.55
C LYS A 97 0.02 -7.77 -9.21
N ARG A 98 0.86 -6.74 -9.11
CA ARG A 98 1.61 -6.40 -7.90
C ARG A 98 1.05 -5.18 -7.16
N GLN A 99 -0.09 -4.66 -7.58
CA GLN A 99 -0.75 -3.56 -6.90
C GLN A 99 -1.64 -4.07 -5.76
N GLY A 100 -1.58 -3.38 -4.62
CA GLY A 100 -2.34 -3.74 -3.43
C GLY A 100 -2.65 -2.57 -2.54
N ASN A 101 -3.25 -2.90 -1.40
CA ASN A 101 -3.40 -2.04 -0.25
C ASN A 101 -2.79 -2.75 0.97
N ALA A 102 -2.47 -2.00 2.02
CA ALA A 102 -1.87 -2.56 3.22
C ALA A 102 -2.28 -1.81 4.49
N PHE A 103 -2.23 -2.52 5.62
CA PHE A 103 -2.12 -1.91 6.95
C PHE A 103 -0.73 -2.17 7.52
N LEU A 104 -0.22 -1.19 8.25
CA LEU A 104 0.90 -1.35 9.17
C LEU A 104 0.34 -1.13 10.57
N SER A 105 0.49 -2.11 11.46
CA SER A 105 -0.10 -2.06 12.81
C SER A 105 0.94 -2.39 13.87
N LYS A 106 0.98 -1.58 14.93
CA LYS A 106 1.69 -1.87 16.18
C LYS A 106 0.80 -2.59 17.19
N LEU A 107 -0.51 -2.61 16.91
CA LEU A 107 -1.51 -3.24 17.77
C LEU A 107 -1.68 -4.70 17.39
N ASP A 108 -2.07 -5.51 18.36
CA ASP A 108 -2.54 -6.86 18.09
C ASP A 108 -3.90 -6.78 17.38
N SER A 109 -4.01 -7.50 16.26
CA SER A 109 -5.14 -7.37 15.35
C SER A 109 -5.31 -8.59 14.48
N GLU A 110 -6.55 -8.87 14.10
CA GLU A 110 -6.95 -9.85 13.10
C GLU A 110 -7.30 -9.15 11.78
N GLU A 111 -6.96 -9.79 10.68
CA GLU A 111 -7.29 -9.29 9.35
C GLU A 111 -8.32 -10.16 8.64
N LYS A 112 -9.23 -9.51 7.89
CA LYS A 112 -10.16 -10.16 6.94
C LYS A 112 -10.14 -9.43 5.61
N PHE A 113 -10.31 -10.17 4.52
CA PHE A 113 -10.29 -9.63 3.16
C PHE A 113 -11.64 -9.84 2.50
N HIS A 114 -12.21 -8.75 1.99
CA HIS A 114 -13.49 -8.76 1.31
C HIS A 114 -13.35 -8.18 -0.10
N TYR A 115 -14.25 -8.58 -0.99
CA TYR A 115 -14.27 -8.08 -2.36
C TYR A 115 -15.68 -7.66 -2.75
N PHE A 116 -15.84 -6.44 -3.27
CA PHE A 116 -17.10 -6.02 -3.87
C PHE A 116 -17.43 -6.88 -5.10
N LYS A 117 -18.71 -7.18 -5.31
CA LYS A 117 -19.17 -7.97 -6.47
C LYS A 117 -18.96 -7.24 -7.80
N LYS A 118 -19.01 -5.91 -7.81
CA LYS A 118 -18.89 -5.06 -8.99
C LYS A 118 -17.82 -3.98 -8.82
N GLY A 119 -17.27 -3.46 -9.92
CA GLY A 119 -16.25 -2.42 -9.93
C GLY A 119 -14.85 -2.95 -10.27
N MET A 120 -13.92 -2.04 -10.48
CA MET A 120 -12.52 -2.36 -10.79
C MET A 120 -11.66 -2.47 -9.52
N LYS A 121 -11.94 -1.67 -8.51
CA LYS A 121 -11.22 -1.65 -7.22
C LYS A 121 -12.15 -2.28 -6.17
N LYS A 122 -12.04 -3.58 -5.99
CA LYS A 122 -12.99 -4.37 -5.20
C LYS A 122 -12.51 -4.71 -3.80
N LEU A 123 -11.19 -4.64 -3.58
CA LEU A 123 -10.57 -5.06 -2.34
C LEU A 123 -10.95 -4.15 -1.18
N VAL A 124 -11.41 -4.75 -0.11
CA VAL A 124 -11.57 -4.17 1.23
C VAL A 124 -10.71 -4.98 2.19
N ILE A 125 -9.84 -4.32 2.94
CA ILE A 125 -9.11 -4.94 4.05
C ILE A 125 -9.77 -4.49 5.34
N GLU A 126 -10.23 -5.46 6.12
CA GLU A 126 -10.75 -5.25 7.48
C GLU A 126 -9.62 -5.55 8.46
N LEU A 127 -9.38 -4.64 9.38
CA LEU A 127 -8.48 -4.78 10.52
C LEU A 127 -9.29 -4.68 11.80
N GLU A 128 -9.36 -5.76 12.56
CA GLU A 128 -10.10 -5.84 13.82
C GLU A 128 -9.14 -5.90 15.00
N THR A 129 -9.40 -5.08 16.01
CA THR A 129 -8.70 -5.08 17.30
C THR A 129 -9.73 -5.28 18.40
N GLU A 130 -9.31 -5.43 19.64
CA GLU A 130 -10.23 -5.54 20.78
C GLU A 130 -11.20 -4.35 20.92
N SER A 131 -10.82 -3.16 20.42
CA SER A 131 -11.54 -1.91 20.70
C SER A 131 -12.20 -1.29 19.47
N PHE A 132 -11.82 -1.67 18.26
CA PHE A 132 -12.32 -1.06 17.03
C PHE A 132 -12.09 -1.95 15.80
N VAL A 133 -12.83 -1.66 14.75
CA VAL A 133 -12.68 -2.24 13.41
C VAL A 133 -12.43 -1.12 12.40
N ILE A 134 -11.43 -1.29 11.54
CA ILE A 134 -11.12 -0.35 10.45
C ILE A 134 -11.27 -1.06 9.12
N PHE A 135 -11.96 -0.43 8.17
CA PHE A 135 -12.05 -0.88 6.78
C PHE A 135 -11.23 0.02 5.87
N LEU A 136 -10.25 -0.57 5.18
CA LEU A 136 -9.46 0.12 4.16
C LEU A 136 -10.02 -0.19 2.77
N VAL A 137 -10.55 0.84 2.14
CA VAL A 137 -11.17 0.79 0.80
C VAL A 137 -10.50 1.81 -0.10
N HIS A 138 -10.32 1.47 -1.38
CA HIS A 138 -9.77 2.39 -2.38
C HIS A 138 -10.49 2.30 -3.72
#